data_3a54cb995244f855cf5f98a219266506
#
_entry.id   3a54cb995244f855cf5f98a219266506
#
_cell.length_a   1.000
_cell.length_b   1.000
_cell.length_c   1.000
_cell.angle_alpha   90.00
_cell.angle_beta   90.00
_cell.angle_gamma   90.00
#
_symmetry.space_group_name_H-M   'P 1'
#
loop_
_entity.id
_entity.type
_entity.pdbx_description
1 polymer ?
#
loop_
_entity_poly.entity_id
_entity_poly.type
_entity_poly.pdbx_seq_one_letter_code
_entity_poly.pdbx_strand_id
1 'polypeptide(L)'
;MKRKRRKSKTMVHVSFDTVEQFIPRVPQQRCINEDSTTPRICVAPDLTSALQAIPQAGEAIYNMKRIGVPVIIHAYYLQCGAVLKADEINVPDACVTGEMWLTDAPSKVYRCDYELTDSYTVLRKDKNGTEGRMLLCARYKRVRHQENWKNLAYHVSDTAERAEEFLKKKPDITFRTFMSNLDDELIQCMNIEPKDIEF
;
A
#
# COMPACT_ATOMS: atom_id res chain seq x y z
N MET A 1 -37.43 4.24 22.63
CA MET A 1 -35.97 4.50 22.66
C MET A 1 -35.50 4.83 21.26
N LYS A 2 -35.11 6.09 20.95
CA LYS A 2 -34.50 6.47 19.67
C LYS A 2 -33.08 5.95 19.65
N ARG A 3 -32.78 4.91 18.83
CA ARG A 3 -31.42 4.47 18.54
C ARG A 3 -30.65 5.65 17.95
N LYS A 4 -29.68 6.22 18.68
CA LYS A 4 -28.72 7.18 18.12
C LYS A 4 -28.05 6.50 16.91
N ARG A 5 -28.32 6.98 15.68
CA ARG A 5 -27.58 6.56 14.48
C ARG A 5 -26.10 6.85 14.74
N ARG A 6 -25.30 5.80 14.89
CA ARG A 6 -23.84 5.96 14.89
C ARG A 6 -23.47 6.63 13.57
N LYS A 7 -22.78 7.77 13.63
CA LYS A 7 -22.25 8.42 12.43
C LYS A 7 -21.30 7.43 11.76
N SER A 8 -21.54 7.09 10.49
CA SER A 8 -20.60 6.30 9.73
C SER A 8 -19.30 7.07 9.57
N LYS A 9 -18.17 6.39 9.76
CA LYS A 9 -16.83 6.93 9.50
C LYS A 9 -16.39 6.48 8.11
N THR A 10 -15.65 7.32 7.43
CA THR A 10 -14.93 6.94 6.21
C THR A 10 -13.48 6.71 6.59
N MET A 11 -12.98 5.52 6.27
CA MET A 11 -11.60 5.11 6.48
C MET A 11 -10.97 4.80 5.13
N VAL A 12 -9.65 4.84 5.05
CA VAL A 12 -8.90 4.61 3.82
C VAL A 12 -8.12 3.32 3.91
N HIS A 13 -8.23 2.48 2.89
CA HIS A 13 -7.34 1.37 2.60
C HIS A 13 -6.59 1.67 1.30
N VAL A 14 -5.30 1.41 1.26
CA VAL A 14 -4.47 1.60 0.06
C VAL A 14 -3.80 0.29 -0.33
N SER A 15 -3.74 0.03 -1.62
CA SER A 15 -3.03 -1.12 -2.17
C SER A 15 -2.39 -0.75 -3.51
N PHE A 16 -1.29 -1.40 -3.86
CA PHE A 16 -0.75 -1.38 -5.22
C PHE A 16 -1.48 -2.35 -6.14
N ASP A 17 -2.15 -3.34 -5.56
CA ASP A 17 -2.98 -4.32 -6.26
C ASP A 17 -4.46 -3.97 -6.12
N THR A 18 -5.26 -4.38 -7.09
CA THR A 18 -6.71 -4.20 -7.01
C THR A 18 -7.31 -5.13 -5.96
N VAL A 19 -8.20 -4.59 -5.13
CA VAL A 19 -8.94 -5.34 -4.12
C VAL A 19 -10.39 -5.47 -4.57
N GLU A 20 -10.81 -6.70 -4.83
CA GLU A 20 -12.19 -6.96 -5.29
C GLU A 20 -13.20 -7.01 -4.15
N GLN A 21 -12.77 -7.53 -2.99
CA GLN A 21 -13.65 -7.71 -1.84
C GLN A 21 -12.95 -7.34 -0.54
N PHE A 22 -13.67 -6.66 0.33
CA PHE A 22 -13.23 -6.31 1.68
C PHE A 22 -13.86 -7.25 2.70
N ILE A 23 -13.19 -8.38 2.94
CA ILE A 23 -13.58 -9.38 3.94
C ILE A 23 -12.52 -9.39 5.03
N PRO A 24 -12.90 -9.28 6.33
CA PRO A 24 -11.93 -9.38 7.42
C PRO A 24 -11.17 -10.71 7.37
N ARG A 25 -9.86 -10.63 7.38
CA ARG A 25 -8.95 -11.79 7.40
C ARG A 25 -7.70 -11.45 8.20
N VAL A 26 -7.02 -12.44 8.69
CA VAL A 26 -5.67 -12.25 9.26
C VAL A 26 -4.74 -11.86 8.11
N PRO A 27 -4.07 -10.69 8.16
CA PRO A 27 -3.14 -10.28 7.11
C PRO A 27 -2.02 -11.30 6.93
N GLN A 28 -1.68 -11.62 5.69
CA GLN A 28 -0.58 -12.55 5.39
C GLN A 28 0.79 -11.92 5.67
N GLN A 29 0.92 -10.63 5.34
CA GLN A 29 2.13 -9.86 5.61
C GLN A 29 1.87 -8.94 6.80
N ARG A 30 2.72 -9.03 7.79
CA ARG A 30 2.63 -8.35 9.07
C ARG A 30 4.02 -7.94 9.52
N CYS A 31 4.09 -6.91 10.36
CA CYS A 31 5.30 -6.60 11.11
C CYS A 31 5.67 -7.72 12.09
N ILE A 32 6.92 -7.78 12.49
CA ILE A 32 7.36 -8.69 13.57
C ILE A 32 6.58 -8.31 14.83
N ASN A 33 6.01 -9.32 15.49
CA ASN A 33 5.17 -9.19 16.70
C ASN A 33 3.80 -8.53 16.49
N GLU A 34 3.35 -8.34 15.26
CA GLU A 34 1.98 -7.91 14.99
C GLU A 34 0.97 -9.05 15.25
N ASP A 35 -0.24 -8.69 15.70
CA ASP A 35 -1.35 -9.64 15.94
C ASP A 35 -1.57 -10.58 14.75
N SER A 36 -1.46 -11.87 15.01
CA SER A 36 -1.58 -12.95 14.04
C SER A 36 -2.89 -13.73 14.15
N THR A 37 -3.82 -13.28 14.97
CA THR A 37 -5.04 -14.04 15.32
C THR A 37 -6.33 -13.32 14.93
N THR A 38 -6.35 -12.00 14.95
CA THR A 38 -7.57 -11.20 14.73
C THR A 38 -7.84 -10.99 13.23
N PRO A 39 -8.93 -11.54 12.67
CA PRO A 39 -9.37 -11.21 11.33
C PRO A 39 -9.75 -9.73 11.23
N ARG A 40 -9.19 -9.02 10.25
CA ARG A 40 -9.36 -7.58 10.11
C ARG A 40 -9.18 -7.10 8.67
N ILE A 41 -9.67 -5.91 8.41
CA ILE A 41 -9.28 -5.07 7.27
C ILE A 41 -8.48 -3.91 7.86
N CYS A 42 -7.21 -3.81 7.53
CA CYS A 42 -6.34 -2.72 7.94
C CYS A 42 -6.74 -1.45 7.19
N VAL A 43 -6.96 -0.37 7.92
CA VAL A 43 -7.38 0.93 7.39
C VAL A 43 -6.66 2.05 8.15
N ALA A 44 -6.65 3.24 7.57
CA ALA A 44 -6.09 4.43 8.21
C ALA A 44 -7.03 5.63 8.04
N PRO A 45 -6.83 6.72 8.80
CA PRO A 45 -7.71 7.90 8.72
C PRO A 45 -7.57 8.67 7.39
N ASP A 46 -6.43 8.57 6.73
CA ASP A 46 -6.10 9.31 5.50
C ASP A 46 -5.18 8.51 4.57
N LEU A 47 -4.99 9.04 3.37
CA LEU A 47 -4.24 8.39 2.30
C LEU A 47 -2.75 8.19 2.64
N THR A 48 -2.13 9.18 3.24
CA THR A 48 -0.71 9.13 3.60
C THR A 48 -0.47 8.09 4.71
N SER A 49 -1.30 8.08 5.73
CA SER A 49 -1.25 7.08 6.80
C SER A 49 -1.47 5.67 6.26
N ALA A 50 -2.44 5.50 5.34
CA ALA A 50 -2.71 4.21 4.73
C ALA A 50 -1.53 3.71 3.86
N LEU A 51 -0.82 4.62 3.16
CA LEU A 51 0.38 4.26 2.39
C LEU A 51 1.53 3.81 3.32
N GLN A 52 1.69 4.48 4.47
CA GLN A 52 2.71 4.09 5.47
C GLN A 52 2.51 2.67 6.00
N ALA A 53 1.26 2.24 6.10
CA ALA A 53 0.90 0.92 6.64
C ALA A 53 1.14 -0.23 5.64
N ILE A 54 1.52 0.05 4.39
CA ILE A 54 1.84 -0.99 3.41
C ILE A 54 3.25 -1.51 3.68
N PRO A 55 3.44 -2.80 4.02
CA PRO A 55 4.77 -3.36 4.18
C PRO A 55 5.61 -3.21 2.90
N GLN A 56 6.86 -2.76 3.03
CA GLN A 56 7.81 -2.58 1.93
C GLN A 56 7.34 -1.59 0.83
N ALA A 57 6.47 -0.64 1.18
CA ALA A 57 5.99 0.36 0.21
C ALA A 57 7.15 1.20 -0.36
N GLY A 58 8.13 1.53 0.49
CA GLY A 58 9.30 2.31 0.08
C GLY A 58 10.09 1.64 -1.02
N GLU A 59 10.44 0.38 -0.83
CA GLU A 59 11.18 -0.44 -1.81
C GLU A 59 10.40 -0.59 -3.12
N ALA A 60 9.10 -0.88 -3.03
CA ALA A 60 8.27 -1.02 -4.21
C ALA A 60 8.20 0.29 -5.02
N ILE A 61 8.02 1.44 -4.35
CA ILE A 61 8.00 2.75 -4.99
C ILE A 61 9.35 3.08 -5.62
N TYR A 62 10.44 2.83 -4.91
CA TYR A 62 11.80 3.03 -5.40
C TYR A 62 12.02 2.25 -6.70
N ASN A 63 11.75 0.96 -6.68
CA ASN A 63 11.95 0.09 -7.84
C ASN A 63 11.05 0.48 -9.02
N MET A 64 9.77 0.81 -8.78
CA MET A 64 8.88 1.31 -9.84
C MET A 64 9.45 2.56 -10.52
N LYS A 65 9.90 3.53 -9.73
CA LYS A 65 10.51 4.75 -10.27
C LYS A 65 11.80 4.45 -11.03
N ARG A 66 12.64 3.60 -10.48
CA ARG A 66 13.94 3.22 -11.04
C ARG A 66 13.82 2.58 -12.42
N ILE A 67 12.81 1.76 -12.63
CA ILE A 67 12.51 1.15 -13.93
C ILE A 67 11.53 1.96 -14.80
N GLY A 68 11.14 3.16 -14.36
CA GLY A 68 10.28 4.06 -15.13
C GLY A 68 8.79 3.69 -15.15
N VAL A 69 8.33 2.80 -14.27
CA VAL A 69 6.91 2.45 -14.13
C VAL A 69 6.18 3.52 -13.33
N PRO A 70 5.04 4.02 -13.80
CA PRO A 70 4.21 4.93 -13.02
C PRO A 70 3.77 4.30 -11.69
N VAL A 71 3.96 5.02 -10.60
CA VAL A 71 3.56 4.55 -9.27
C VAL A 71 2.08 4.81 -9.07
N ILE A 72 1.26 3.83 -9.35
CA ILE A 72 -0.19 3.90 -9.18
C ILE A 72 -0.59 3.19 -7.88
N ILE A 73 -1.39 3.87 -7.08
CA ILE A 73 -2.03 3.28 -5.90
C ILE A 73 -3.54 3.30 -6.03
N HIS A 74 -4.16 2.24 -5.52
CA HIS A 74 -5.60 2.09 -5.45
C HIS A 74 -6.06 2.45 -4.03
N ALA A 75 -6.72 3.59 -3.89
CA ALA A 75 -7.28 4.04 -2.62
C ALA A 75 -8.75 3.69 -2.52
N TYR A 76 -9.12 3.00 -1.47
CA TYR A 76 -10.48 2.58 -1.19
C TYR A 76 -10.99 3.34 0.04
N TYR A 77 -12.04 4.12 -0.17
CA TYR A 77 -12.73 4.86 0.88
C TYR A 77 -13.88 4.00 1.39
N LEU A 78 -13.72 3.49 2.60
CA LEU A 78 -14.60 2.50 3.21
C LEU A 78 -15.53 3.17 4.22
N GLN A 79 -16.84 3.11 3.98
CA GLN A 79 -17.83 3.53 4.97
C GLN A 79 -18.06 2.40 5.98
N CYS A 80 -17.78 2.65 7.24
CA CYS A 80 -17.83 1.67 8.31
C CYS A 80 -18.57 2.19 9.53
N GLY A 81 -19.09 1.27 10.33
CA GLY A 81 -19.76 1.57 11.60
C GLY A 81 -18.78 1.63 12.75
N ALA A 82 -18.22 0.49 13.13
CA ALA A 82 -17.23 0.35 14.18
C ALA A 82 -15.82 0.33 13.59
N VAL A 83 -14.90 0.99 14.27
CA VAL A 83 -13.47 1.00 13.94
C VAL A 83 -12.73 0.76 15.25
N LEU A 84 -11.90 -0.27 15.27
CA LEU A 84 -11.00 -0.53 16.38
C LEU A 84 -9.70 0.23 16.14
N LYS A 85 -9.20 0.88 17.16
CA LYS A 85 -7.88 1.49 17.11
C LYS A 85 -6.85 0.39 17.42
N ALA A 86 -5.92 0.19 16.51
CA ALA A 86 -4.74 -0.61 16.80
C ALA A 86 -3.88 0.12 17.85
N ASP A 87 -3.29 -0.63 18.75
CA ASP A 87 -2.32 -0.12 19.72
C ASP A 87 -0.92 -0.72 19.42
N GLU A 88 0.09 -0.20 20.07
CA GLU A 88 1.48 -0.61 19.84
C GLU A 88 1.78 -2.04 20.34
N ILE A 89 0.89 -2.64 21.14
CA ILE A 89 1.01 -4.04 21.57
C ILE A 89 0.62 -4.96 20.42
N ASN A 90 -0.44 -4.59 19.71
CA ASN A 90 -1.01 -5.39 18.62
C ASN A 90 -0.37 -5.05 17.26
N VAL A 91 0.06 -3.79 17.08
CA VAL A 91 0.70 -3.28 15.85
C VAL A 91 1.84 -2.34 16.25
N PRO A 92 3.08 -2.80 16.22
CA PRO A 92 4.24 -2.05 16.74
C PRO A 92 4.43 -0.64 16.15
N ASP A 93 3.99 -0.42 14.92
CA ASP A 93 4.08 0.86 14.21
C ASP A 93 2.77 1.66 14.15
N ALA A 94 1.74 1.24 14.89
CA ALA A 94 0.42 1.90 14.89
C ALA A 94 0.47 3.40 15.23
N CYS A 95 1.44 3.82 16.05
CA CYS A 95 1.62 5.24 16.38
C CYS A 95 2.10 6.08 15.19
N VAL A 96 2.73 5.46 14.19
CA VAL A 96 3.23 6.11 12.97
C VAL A 96 2.19 6.04 11.86
N THR A 97 1.68 4.84 11.60
CA THR A 97 0.74 4.56 10.51
C THR A 97 -0.67 5.05 10.82
N GLY A 98 -1.01 5.22 12.10
CA GLY A 98 -2.38 5.48 12.53
C GLY A 98 -3.33 4.34 12.17
N GLU A 99 -2.81 3.12 12.06
CA GLU A 99 -3.57 1.94 11.68
C GLU A 99 -4.78 1.72 12.57
N MET A 100 -5.87 1.37 11.94
CA MET A 100 -7.13 0.99 12.56
C MET A 100 -7.67 -0.25 11.88
N TRP A 101 -8.56 -0.96 12.56
CA TRP A 101 -9.11 -2.23 12.10
C TRP A 101 -10.61 -2.19 11.92
N LEU A 102 -11.08 -2.75 10.83
CA LEU A 102 -12.48 -3.12 10.64
C LEU A 102 -12.61 -4.63 10.82
N THR A 103 -13.43 -5.03 11.78
CA THR A 103 -13.77 -6.45 12.02
C THR A 103 -14.99 -6.90 11.23
N ASP A 104 -15.71 -5.94 10.64
CA ASP A 104 -16.85 -6.18 9.78
C ASP A 104 -16.60 -5.63 8.37
N ALA A 105 -17.27 -6.19 7.38
CA ALA A 105 -17.25 -5.67 6.02
C ALA A 105 -17.79 -4.23 5.98
N PRO A 106 -17.20 -3.34 5.16
CA PRO A 106 -17.70 -1.97 5.02
C PRO A 106 -19.07 -1.95 4.33
N SER A 107 -19.91 -0.99 4.72
CA SER A 107 -21.24 -0.83 4.13
C SER A 107 -21.21 -0.28 2.69
N LYS A 108 -20.17 0.50 2.37
CA LYS A 108 -19.91 1.04 1.01
C LYS A 108 -18.41 1.15 0.78
N VAL A 109 -18.03 0.97 -0.48
CA VAL A 109 -16.65 1.07 -0.94
C VAL A 109 -16.62 2.00 -2.15
N TYR A 110 -15.70 2.99 -2.13
CA TYR A 110 -15.43 3.86 -3.26
C TYR A 110 -13.95 3.76 -3.60
N ARG A 111 -13.61 3.42 -4.83
CA ARG A 111 -12.24 3.37 -5.32
C ARG A 111 -11.87 4.67 -6.03
N CYS A 112 -10.70 5.17 -5.73
CA CYS A 112 -10.01 6.21 -6.50
C CYS A 112 -8.58 5.76 -6.73
N ASP A 113 -8.08 5.94 -7.95
CA ASP A 113 -6.70 5.63 -8.28
C ASP A 113 -5.90 6.92 -8.31
N TYR A 114 -4.68 6.86 -7.76
CA TYR A 114 -3.76 7.99 -7.70
C TYR A 114 -2.40 7.58 -8.23
N GLU A 115 -1.81 8.46 -9.02
CA GLU A 115 -0.40 8.43 -9.39
C GLU A 115 0.40 9.22 -8.36
N LEU A 116 1.47 8.65 -7.83
CA LEU A 116 2.43 9.36 -7.02
C LEU A 116 3.36 10.14 -7.95
N THR A 117 3.15 11.44 -8.04
CA THR A 117 3.96 12.33 -8.89
C THR A 117 5.29 12.69 -8.25
N ASP A 118 5.34 12.62 -6.94
CA ASP A 118 6.52 12.88 -6.14
C ASP A 118 6.45 12.06 -4.85
N SER A 119 7.60 11.59 -4.36
CA SER A 119 7.71 10.92 -3.07
C SER A 119 9.01 11.33 -2.41
N TYR A 120 8.94 11.59 -1.13
CA TYR A 120 10.07 12.00 -0.32
C TYR A 120 9.90 11.45 1.10
N THR A 121 11.00 11.30 1.79
CA THR A 121 10.98 10.89 3.19
C THR A 121 11.14 12.09 4.09
N VAL A 122 10.41 12.10 5.19
CA VAL A 122 10.48 13.14 6.22
C VAL A 122 10.84 12.49 7.55
N LEU A 123 11.92 12.97 8.16
CA LEU A 123 12.27 12.58 9.52
C LEU A 123 11.32 13.28 10.50
N ARG A 124 10.43 12.52 11.11
CA ARG A 124 9.53 13.01 12.15
C ARG A 124 10.08 12.66 13.51
N LYS A 125 10.44 13.66 14.29
CA LYS A 125 10.83 13.47 15.69
C LYS A 125 9.62 13.13 16.54
N ASP A 126 9.82 12.28 17.54
CA ASP A 126 8.82 12.01 18.56
C ASP A 126 8.51 13.29 19.38
N LYS A 127 7.51 13.22 20.27
CA LYS A 127 7.15 14.35 21.12
C LYS A 127 8.27 14.79 22.06
N ASN A 128 9.23 13.92 22.33
CA ASN A 128 10.36 14.14 23.20
C ASN A 128 11.63 14.56 22.42
N GLY A 129 11.57 14.53 21.09
CA GLY A 129 12.67 14.95 20.22
C GLY A 129 13.85 13.98 20.16
N THR A 130 13.72 12.78 20.75
CA THR A 130 14.81 11.83 20.95
C THR A 130 14.91 10.76 19.88
N GLU A 131 13.80 10.37 19.26
CA GLU A 131 13.81 9.39 18.15
C GLU A 131 13.14 9.97 16.92
N GLY A 132 13.82 9.90 15.78
CA GLY A 132 13.25 10.27 14.51
C GLY A 132 12.75 9.03 13.78
N ARG A 133 11.53 9.10 13.23
CA ARG A 133 10.99 8.07 12.33
C ARG A 133 10.91 8.65 10.92
N MET A 134 11.39 7.87 9.95
CA MET A 134 11.25 8.22 8.55
C MET A 134 9.82 7.95 8.11
N LEU A 135 9.16 8.99 7.60
CA LEU A 135 7.82 8.89 7.03
C LEU A 135 7.91 9.07 5.52
N LEU A 136 7.33 8.15 4.81
CA LEU A 136 7.12 8.28 3.38
C LEU A 136 5.99 9.27 3.13
N CYS A 137 6.29 10.36 2.46
CA CYS A 137 5.34 11.35 2.01
C CYS A 137 5.24 11.31 0.49
N ALA A 138 4.08 11.64 -0.04
CA ALA A 138 3.89 11.67 -1.49
C ALA A 138 2.93 12.78 -1.90
N ARG A 139 3.09 13.26 -3.13
CA ARG A 139 2.09 14.07 -3.83
C ARG A 139 1.30 13.16 -4.73
N TYR A 140 -0.01 13.38 -4.77
CA TYR A 140 -0.95 12.51 -5.45
C TYR A 140 -1.66 13.27 -6.57
N LYS A 141 -1.71 12.66 -7.75
CA LYS A 141 -2.55 13.09 -8.86
C LYS A 141 -3.61 12.03 -9.11
N ARG A 142 -4.89 12.40 -9.02
CA ARG A 142 -5.98 11.48 -9.35
C ARG A 142 -5.92 11.10 -10.82
N VAL A 143 -6.00 9.80 -11.09
CA VAL A 143 -5.99 9.23 -12.43
C VAL A 143 -7.24 8.40 -12.68
N ARG A 144 -7.49 7.99 -13.94
CA ARG A 144 -8.54 7.02 -14.24
C ARG A 144 -8.14 5.66 -13.70
N HIS A 145 -9.13 4.80 -13.45
CA HIS A 145 -8.87 3.42 -13.02
C HIS A 145 -7.85 2.74 -13.94
N GLN A 146 -6.75 2.32 -13.34
CA GLN A 146 -5.64 1.67 -14.00
C GLN A 146 -5.26 0.40 -13.24
N GLU A 147 -4.55 -0.49 -13.93
CA GLU A 147 -3.93 -1.66 -13.34
C GLU A 147 -2.41 -1.54 -13.51
N ASN A 148 -1.67 -1.65 -12.43
CA ASN A 148 -0.22 -1.50 -12.44
C ASN A 148 0.47 -2.47 -13.41
N TRP A 149 -0.02 -3.70 -13.51
CA TRP A 149 0.52 -4.70 -14.43
C TRP A 149 0.45 -4.28 -15.90
N LYS A 150 -0.62 -3.60 -16.32
CA LYS A 150 -0.73 -3.07 -17.68
C LYS A 150 0.29 -1.97 -17.94
N ASN A 151 0.57 -1.14 -16.93
CA ASN A 151 1.60 -0.12 -17.04
C ASN A 151 3.00 -0.73 -17.17
N LEU A 152 3.30 -1.78 -16.43
CA LEU A 152 4.54 -2.52 -16.55
C LEU A 152 4.72 -3.04 -17.98
N ALA A 153 3.70 -3.66 -18.57
CA ALA A 153 3.73 -4.18 -19.94
C ALA A 153 4.00 -3.09 -20.99
N TYR A 154 3.51 -1.87 -20.78
CA TYR A 154 3.75 -0.74 -21.68
C TYR A 154 5.18 -0.22 -21.64
N HIS A 155 5.81 -0.22 -20.47
CA HIS A 155 7.17 0.31 -20.28
C HIS A 155 8.26 -0.72 -20.58
N VAL A 156 7.90 -1.99 -20.70
CA VAL A 156 8.83 -3.11 -20.84
C VAL A 156 8.43 -3.92 -22.09
N SER A 157 8.37 -3.24 -23.25
CA SER A 157 7.73 -3.79 -24.46
C SER A 157 8.26 -5.15 -24.92
N ASP A 158 9.56 -5.39 -24.85
CA ASP A 158 10.15 -6.68 -25.22
C ASP A 158 10.28 -7.66 -24.05
N THR A 159 10.07 -7.19 -22.84
CA THR A 159 10.17 -7.95 -21.60
C THR A 159 8.80 -8.18 -20.95
N ALA A 160 7.72 -7.61 -21.52
CA ALA A 160 6.35 -7.91 -21.08
C ALA A 160 6.10 -9.42 -21.10
N GLU A 161 6.55 -10.12 -22.15
CA GLU A 161 6.44 -11.58 -22.23
C GLU A 161 7.23 -12.29 -21.13
N ARG A 162 8.42 -11.80 -20.77
CA ARG A 162 9.25 -12.38 -19.68
C ARG A 162 8.68 -12.06 -18.31
N ALA A 163 8.19 -10.84 -18.09
CA ALA A 163 7.51 -10.48 -16.86
C ALA A 163 6.22 -11.30 -16.71
N GLU A 164 5.42 -11.44 -17.77
CA GLU A 164 4.24 -12.30 -17.77
C GLU A 164 4.60 -13.77 -17.55
N GLU A 165 5.68 -14.26 -18.14
CA GLU A 165 6.15 -15.63 -17.94
C GLU A 165 6.59 -15.87 -16.48
N PHE A 166 7.32 -14.91 -15.90
CA PHE A 166 7.70 -14.95 -14.48
C PHE A 166 6.47 -14.97 -13.57
N LEU A 167 5.48 -14.14 -13.88
CA LEU A 167 4.23 -14.06 -13.14
C LEU A 167 3.36 -15.32 -13.28
N LYS A 168 3.31 -15.91 -14.46
CA LYS A 168 2.64 -17.20 -14.69
C LYS A 168 3.26 -18.33 -13.86
N LYS A 169 4.58 -18.29 -13.64
CA LYS A 169 5.29 -19.24 -12.77
C LYS A 169 5.07 -19.00 -11.28
N LYS A 170 4.64 -17.80 -10.89
CA LYS A 170 4.36 -17.41 -9.50
C LYS A 170 3.00 -16.71 -9.39
N PRO A 171 1.89 -17.45 -9.59
CA PRO A 171 0.54 -16.87 -9.68
C PRO A 171 0.08 -16.17 -8.40
N ASP A 172 0.68 -16.51 -7.26
CA ASP A 172 0.32 -15.93 -5.95
C ASP A 172 1.13 -14.67 -5.59
N ILE A 173 2.06 -14.23 -6.46
CA ILE A 173 2.83 -13.02 -6.21
C ILE A 173 1.98 -11.78 -6.53
N THR A 174 1.89 -10.87 -5.58
CA THR A 174 1.25 -9.57 -5.81
C THR A 174 2.19 -8.64 -6.55
N PHE A 175 1.65 -7.64 -7.25
CA PHE A 175 2.45 -6.61 -7.92
C PHE A 175 3.41 -5.93 -6.93
N ARG A 176 2.93 -5.57 -5.75
CA ARG A 176 3.76 -4.99 -4.71
C ARG A 176 4.92 -5.90 -4.31
N THR A 177 4.65 -7.18 -4.03
CA THR A 177 5.70 -8.14 -3.63
C THR A 177 6.74 -8.32 -4.74
N PHE A 178 6.30 -8.37 -5.98
CA PHE A 178 7.21 -8.41 -7.13
C PHE A 178 8.11 -7.16 -7.16
N MET A 179 7.51 -5.97 -7.07
CA MET A 179 8.26 -4.71 -7.15
C MET A 179 9.20 -4.50 -5.94
N SER A 180 8.81 -4.93 -4.73
CA SER A 180 9.67 -4.78 -3.54
C SER A 180 10.87 -5.73 -3.54
N ASN A 181 10.81 -6.84 -4.27
CA ASN A 181 11.90 -7.81 -4.38
C ASN A 181 12.63 -7.73 -5.74
N LEU A 182 12.44 -6.65 -6.48
CA LEU A 182 13.11 -6.44 -7.77
C LEU A 182 14.57 -6.04 -7.50
N ASP A 183 15.49 -6.92 -7.82
CA ASP A 183 16.93 -6.72 -7.69
C ASP A 183 17.60 -6.38 -9.05
N ASP A 184 18.90 -6.09 -9.00
CA ASP A 184 19.65 -5.70 -10.19
C ASP A 184 19.76 -6.83 -11.22
N GLU A 185 19.84 -8.08 -10.75
CA GLU A 185 19.91 -9.23 -11.64
C GLU A 185 18.61 -9.40 -12.43
N LEU A 186 17.48 -9.25 -11.74
CA LEU A 186 16.16 -9.31 -12.37
C LEU A 186 15.93 -8.14 -13.33
N ILE A 187 16.36 -6.93 -12.95
CA ILE A 187 16.30 -5.74 -13.82
C ILE A 187 17.12 -5.94 -15.09
N GLN A 188 18.33 -6.49 -14.97
CA GLN A 188 19.18 -6.81 -16.13
C GLN A 188 18.54 -7.88 -17.03
N CYS A 189 17.95 -8.93 -16.43
CA CYS A 189 17.21 -9.94 -17.17
C CYS A 189 16.02 -9.38 -17.97
N MET A 190 15.47 -8.26 -17.50
CA MET A 190 14.40 -7.54 -18.20
C MET A 190 14.91 -6.53 -19.23
N ASN A 191 16.23 -6.42 -19.48
CA ASN A 191 16.86 -5.45 -20.37
C ASN A 191 16.43 -4.00 -20.09
N ILE A 192 16.26 -3.63 -18.80
CA ILE A 192 15.91 -2.28 -18.39
C ILE A 192 17.17 -1.57 -17.93
N GLU A 193 17.38 -0.35 -18.42
CA GLU A 193 18.38 0.55 -17.86
C GLU A 193 17.76 1.29 -16.64
N PRO A 194 18.22 0.96 -15.42
CA PRO A 194 17.68 1.61 -14.23
C PRO A 194 18.10 3.08 -14.19
N LYS A 195 17.19 3.92 -13.73
CA LYS A 195 17.48 5.34 -13.48
C LYS A 195 18.03 5.52 -12.07
N ASP A 196 19.05 6.34 -11.93
CA ASP A 196 19.47 6.81 -10.61
C ASP A 196 18.36 7.68 -10.00
N ILE A 197 17.94 7.34 -8.81
CA ILE A 197 16.87 8.04 -8.10
C ILE A 197 17.40 8.40 -6.71
N GLU A 198 17.39 9.68 -6.43
CA GLU A 198 17.55 10.18 -5.06
C GLU A 198 16.19 10.19 -4.34
N PHE A 199 16.20 9.71 -3.10
CA PHE A 199 15.03 9.72 -2.20
C PHE A 199 15.11 10.86 -1.21
#